data_96c0e506432c4a54414b72bc07837950
#
_entry.id   96c0e506432c4a54414b72bc07837950
#
_cell.length_a   1.000
_cell.length_b   1.000
_cell.length_c   1.000
_cell.angle_alpha   90.00
_cell.angle_beta   90.00
_cell.angle_gamma   90.00
#
_symmetry.space_group_name_H-M   'P 1'
#
loop_
_entity.id
_entity.type
_entity.pdbx_description
1 polymer ?
#
loop_
_entity_poly.entity_id
_entity_poly.type
_entity_poly.pdbx_seq_one_letter_code
_entity_poly.pdbx_strand_id
1 'polypeptide(L)'
;MTKIAKVRCCALRIPLDVATAFSQRAVTERHYAIVEIEGDDGHKGIGFCYAGSAGGKLVSLALRELFAAKLIGQDAHRVEGLWQEMYQEALLQGRAGAVMRALSIVDIALWDRNARAAGLPLYKFLGAVRTDRVPAYASGGYYLPGKTPKKLGAEVAGYVKLGFKAVKIKVGRHTDPGEERARIAAARDAIGPEIILMLDANNAWSDLPTALRFMRVYEDYDPYWIEEPFGPDDIDNHARLAAATPVPVATGEIEVGRWRFKELLDKEAAAILQTDAAVCGGISEFRRIAATAASYGVTLCPHWFHDVHAHLVAATPNARFVELFTDDKVLNFRRLVTPQLVFKNGMIELPDRPGLGLDFAAEAVERYALEPWA
;
A
#
# COMPACT_ATOMS: atom_id res chain seq x y z
N MET A 1 27.49 -2.80 -18.85
CA MET A 1 26.55 -3.79 -18.21
C MET A 1 26.92 -3.81 -16.74
N THR A 2 26.01 -3.43 -15.87
CA THR A 2 26.22 -3.44 -14.42
C THR A 2 25.66 -4.72 -13.84
N LYS A 3 26.50 -5.55 -13.25
CA LYS A 3 26.10 -6.84 -12.69
C LYS A 3 25.63 -6.68 -11.25
N ILE A 4 24.58 -7.40 -10.89
CA ILE A 4 24.16 -7.55 -9.49
C ILE A 4 25.25 -8.33 -8.75
N ALA A 5 25.93 -7.66 -7.83
CA ALA A 5 27.04 -8.23 -7.06
C ALA A 5 26.55 -8.87 -5.75
N LYS A 6 25.49 -8.30 -5.14
CA LYS A 6 25.00 -8.76 -3.86
C LYS A 6 23.48 -8.56 -3.72
N VAL A 7 22.83 -9.54 -3.12
CA VAL A 7 21.42 -9.47 -2.70
C VAL A 7 21.37 -9.86 -1.23
N ARG A 8 20.81 -9.01 -0.38
CA ARG A 8 20.63 -9.28 1.05
C ARG A 8 19.19 -9.06 1.43
N CYS A 9 18.63 -9.89 2.26
CA CYS A 9 17.27 -9.71 2.77
C CYS A 9 17.16 -10.08 4.25
N CYS A 10 16.12 -9.58 4.89
CA CYS A 10 15.84 -9.83 6.28
C CYS A 10 14.34 -9.70 6.57
N ALA A 11 13.85 -10.54 7.47
CA ALA A 11 12.52 -10.36 8.07
C ALA A 11 12.64 -9.57 9.37
N LEU A 12 11.72 -8.65 9.58
CA LEU A 12 11.66 -7.78 10.76
C LEU A 12 10.33 -7.95 11.49
N ARG A 13 10.35 -7.78 12.82
CA ARG A 13 9.17 -7.77 13.68
C ARG A 13 9.19 -6.54 14.57
N ILE A 14 8.20 -5.66 14.40
CA ILE A 14 8.06 -4.46 15.21
C ILE A 14 6.77 -4.55 16.03
N PRO A 15 6.85 -4.61 17.36
CA PRO A 15 5.68 -4.52 18.23
C PRO A 15 4.98 -3.18 18.05
N LEU A 16 3.65 -3.16 18.15
CA LEU A 16 2.86 -1.93 18.21
C LEU A 16 2.89 -1.37 19.62
N ASP A 17 2.98 -0.04 19.74
CA ASP A 17 2.87 0.64 21.04
C ASP A 17 1.42 0.56 21.57
N VAL A 18 0.45 0.45 20.67
CA VAL A 18 -0.98 0.30 20.99
C VAL A 18 -1.56 -0.81 20.12
N ALA A 19 -2.11 -1.86 20.77
CA ALA A 19 -2.87 -2.88 20.07
C ALA A 19 -4.03 -2.25 19.29
N THR A 20 -4.15 -2.58 18.03
CA THR A 20 -5.18 -2.00 17.16
C THR A 20 -6.12 -3.08 16.63
N ALA A 21 -7.31 -2.67 16.20
CA ALA A 21 -8.24 -3.55 15.51
C ALA A 21 -8.91 -2.83 14.34
N PHE A 22 -9.15 -3.60 13.28
CA PHE A 22 -9.91 -3.17 12.11
C PHE A 22 -10.74 -4.36 11.63
N SER A 23 -12.02 -4.13 11.30
CA SER A 23 -12.97 -5.20 10.97
C SER A 23 -12.87 -6.37 11.98
N GLN A 24 -12.60 -7.57 11.52
CA GLN A 24 -12.51 -8.81 12.32
C GLN A 24 -11.10 -9.09 12.87
N ARG A 25 -10.11 -8.22 12.62
CA ARG A 25 -8.70 -8.47 12.92
C ARG A 25 -8.19 -7.61 14.06
N ALA A 26 -7.39 -8.20 14.95
CA ALA A 26 -6.58 -7.51 15.95
C ALA A 26 -5.10 -7.66 15.61
N VAL A 27 -4.33 -6.61 15.82
CA VAL A 27 -2.89 -6.55 15.51
C VAL A 27 -2.14 -6.00 16.70
N THR A 28 -1.13 -6.74 17.16
CA THR A 28 -0.24 -6.36 18.26
C THR A 28 1.21 -6.14 17.82
N GLU A 29 1.57 -6.69 16.66
CA GLU A 29 2.89 -6.53 16.04
C GLU A 29 2.76 -6.58 14.52
N ARG A 30 3.77 -6.06 13.82
CA ARG A 30 3.84 -6.06 12.37
C ARG A 30 5.14 -6.69 11.90
N HIS A 31 5.02 -7.61 10.93
CA HIS A 31 6.16 -8.16 10.25
C HIS A 31 6.40 -7.43 8.93
N TYR A 32 7.65 -7.20 8.64
CA TYR A 32 8.13 -6.65 7.37
C TYR A 32 9.18 -7.58 6.78
N ALA A 33 9.31 -7.56 5.47
CA ALA A 33 10.46 -8.11 4.79
C ALA A 33 11.13 -6.98 4.01
N ILE A 34 12.46 -6.95 4.06
CA ILE A 34 13.29 -5.95 3.40
C ILE A 34 14.36 -6.61 2.55
N VAL A 35 14.78 -5.93 1.48
CA VAL A 35 15.87 -6.36 0.61
C VAL A 35 16.76 -5.18 0.23
N GLU A 36 18.04 -5.44 0.08
CA GLU A 36 19.03 -4.54 -0.53
C GLU A 36 19.71 -5.28 -1.69
N ILE A 37 19.77 -4.63 -2.84
CA ILE A 37 20.47 -5.12 -4.04
C ILE A 37 21.61 -4.16 -4.36
N GLU A 38 22.84 -4.67 -4.50
CA GLU A 38 24.04 -3.91 -4.79
C GLU A 38 24.62 -4.35 -6.15
N GLY A 39 24.92 -3.37 -7.00
CA GLY A 39 25.62 -3.61 -8.26
C GLY A 39 27.14 -3.59 -8.10
N ASP A 40 27.88 -4.13 -9.10
CA ASP A 40 29.34 -4.10 -9.16
C ASP A 40 29.91 -2.67 -9.37
N ASP A 41 29.02 -1.70 -9.65
CA ASP A 41 29.30 -0.27 -9.66
C ASP A 41 29.16 0.42 -8.29
N GLY A 42 28.83 -0.36 -7.23
CA GLY A 42 28.66 0.11 -5.86
C GLY A 42 27.31 0.77 -5.55
N HIS A 43 26.43 0.97 -6.53
CA HIS A 43 25.10 1.50 -6.28
C HIS A 43 24.18 0.45 -5.68
N LYS A 44 23.42 0.87 -4.66
CA LYS A 44 22.48 0.05 -3.92
C LYS A 44 21.06 0.50 -4.17
N GLY A 45 20.12 -0.43 -4.08
CA GLY A 45 18.69 -0.15 -4.04
C GLY A 45 18.00 -0.97 -2.98
N ILE A 46 16.92 -0.46 -2.44
CA ILE A 46 16.15 -1.07 -1.36
C ILE A 46 14.71 -1.36 -1.79
N GLY A 47 14.17 -2.43 -1.22
CA GLY A 47 12.76 -2.79 -1.36
C GLY A 47 12.22 -3.36 -0.06
N PHE A 48 10.92 -3.21 0.16
CA PHE A 48 10.28 -3.60 1.40
C PHE A 48 8.80 -3.90 1.22
N CYS A 49 8.24 -4.74 2.08
CA CYS A 49 6.80 -4.98 2.14
C CYS A 49 6.34 -5.27 3.58
N TYR A 50 5.04 -5.06 3.80
CA TYR A 50 4.33 -5.58 4.96
C TYR A 50 3.95 -7.04 4.74
N ALA A 51 4.15 -7.88 5.74
CA ALA A 51 3.92 -9.32 5.68
C ALA A 51 2.94 -9.84 6.75
N GLY A 52 2.01 -8.98 7.19
CA GLY A 52 1.06 -9.35 8.24
C GLY A 52 1.66 -9.28 9.66
N SER A 53 1.03 -9.98 10.60
CA SER A 53 1.50 -10.08 11.98
C SER A 53 2.42 -11.29 12.22
N ALA A 54 2.74 -12.10 11.20
CA ALA A 54 3.56 -13.30 11.36
C ALA A 54 4.30 -13.77 10.08
N GLY A 55 4.20 -13.10 8.96
CA GLY A 55 4.63 -13.61 7.64
C GLY A 55 6.03 -13.20 7.15
N GLY A 56 6.78 -12.37 7.89
CA GLY A 56 8.04 -11.79 7.40
C GLY A 56 9.05 -12.83 6.91
N LYS A 57 9.27 -13.90 7.68
CA LYS A 57 10.20 -14.98 7.31
C LYS A 57 9.77 -15.78 6.08
N LEU A 58 8.47 -15.84 5.77
CA LEU A 58 8.01 -16.51 4.55
C LEU A 58 8.44 -15.74 3.31
N VAL A 59 8.40 -14.41 3.37
CA VAL A 59 8.82 -13.54 2.27
C VAL A 59 10.34 -13.59 2.08
N SER A 60 11.12 -13.44 3.15
CA SER A 60 12.58 -13.50 3.07
C SER A 60 13.08 -14.89 2.64
N LEU A 61 12.43 -15.96 3.09
CA LEU A 61 12.74 -17.33 2.65
C LEU A 61 12.46 -17.49 1.15
N ALA A 62 11.28 -17.06 0.67
CA ALA A 62 10.95 -17.13 -0.75
C ALA A 62 11.97 -16.35 -1.60
N LEU A 63 12.42 -15.17 -1.15
CA LEU A 63 13.43 -14.41 -1.84
C LEU A 63 14.76 -15.19 -1.93
N ARG A 64 15.25 -15.71 -0.80
CA ARG A 64 16.54 -16.45 -0.77
C ARG A 64 16.52 -17.71 -1.63
N GLU A 65 15.47 -18.53 -1.48
CA GLU A 65 15.40 -19.83 -2.13
C GLU A 65 15.11 -19.75 -3.63
N LEU A 66 14.21 -18.81 -4.02
CA LEU A 66 13.70 -18.79 -5.39
C LEU A 66 14.44 -17.78 -6.28
N PHE A 67 14.89 -16.64 -5.71
CA PHE A 67 15.30 -15.50 -6.53
C PHE A 67 16.77 -15.10 -6.36
N ALA A 68 17.33 -15.10 -5.15
CA ALA A 68 18.63 -14.51 -4.88
C ALA A 68 19.76 -15.06 -5.78
N ALA A 69 19.86 -16.39 -5.89
CA ALA A 69 20.89 -17.02 -6.71
C ALA A 69 20.75 -16.73 -8.22
N LYS A 70 19.51 -16.48 -8.68
CA LYS A 70 19.24 -16.16 -10.10
C LYS A 70 19.54 -14.70 -10.42
N LEU A 71 19.55 -13.82 -9.44
CA LEU A 71 19.83 -12.40 -9.61
C LEU A 71 21.33 -12.11 -9.67
N ILE A 72 22.15 -12.83 -8.88
CA ILE A 72 23.60 -12.61 -8.85
C ILE A 72 24.22 -12.78 -10.23
N GLY A 73 25.05 -11.81 -10.64
CA GLY A 73 25.73 -11.78 -11.92
C GLY A 73 24.89 -11.32 -13.11
N GLN A 74 23.58 -11.13 -12.92
CA GLN A 74 22.68 -10.59 -13.96
C GLN A 74 22.86 -9.08 -14.12
N ASP A 75 22.49 -8.56 -15.30
CA ASP A 75 22.46 -7.12 -15.55
C ASP A 75 21.33 -6.46 -14.79
N ALA A 76 21.64 -5.56 -13.86
CA ALA A 76 20.68 -4.85 -13.03
C ALA A 76 19.70 -3.98 -13.83
N HIS A 77 20.00 -3.64 -15.09
CA HIS A 77 19.13 -2.87 -15.97
C HIS A 77 18.07 -3.74 -16.68
N ARG A 78 18.20 -5.07 -16.65
CA ARG A 78 17.22 -6.00 -17.22
C ARG A 78 15.97 -6.21 -16.33
N VAL A 79 15.47 -5.15 -15.71
CA VAL A 79 14.36 -5.26 -14.72
C VAL A 79 13.18 -6.07 -15.25
N GLU A 80 12.74 -5.80 -16.48
CA GLU A 80 11.64 -6.55 -17.11
C GLU A 80 11.99 -8.03 -17.35
N GLY A 81 13.19 -8.33 -17.80
CA GLY A 81 13.64 -9.72 -18.01
C GLY A 81 13.77 -10.48 -16.68
N LEU A 82 14.35 -9.85 -15.67
CA LEU A 82 14.46 -10.43 -14.31
C LEU A 82 13.08 -10.65 -13.69
N TRP A 83 12.14 -9.72 -13.89
CA TRP A 83 10.75 -9.89 -13.46
C TRP A 83 10.12 -11.14 -14.06
N GLN A 84 10.28 -11.35 -15.37
CA GLN A 84 9.73 -12.51 -16.07
C GLN A 84 10.36 -13.81 -15.59
N GLU A 85 11.68 -13.84 -15.41
CA GLU A 85 12.40 -15.02 -14.91
C GLU A 85 11.98 -15.37 -13.48
N MET A 86 11.85 -14.39 -12.57
CA MET A 86 11.36 -14.61 -11.22
C MET A 86 9.88 -15.06 -11.21
N TYR A 87 9.05 -14.48 -12.06
CA TYR A 87 7.65 -14.88 -12.16
C TYR A 87 7.51 -16.31 -12.69
N GLN A 88 8.30 -16.68 -13.70
CA GLN A 88 8.34 -18.05 -14.22
C GLN A 88 8.75 -19.05 -13.16
N GLU A 89 9.76 -18.73 -12.33
CA GLU A 89 10.17 -19.56 -11.20
C GLU A 89 9.06 -19.70 -10.16
N ALA A 90 8.30 -18.65 -9.94
CA ALA A 90 7.22 -18.62 -8.94
C ALA A 90 5.97 -19.43 -9.32
N LEU A 91 5.83 -19.90 -10.56
CA LEU A 91 4.60 -20.51 -11.05
C LEU A 91 4.13 -21.73 -10.23
N LEU A 92 5.06 -22.55 -9.77
CA LEU A 92 4.75 -23.77 -8.98
C LEU A 92 4.61 -23.46 -7.48
N GLN A 93 5.35 -22.49 -6.97
CA GLN A 93 5.43 -22.18 -5.54
C GLN A 93 4.35 -21.17 -5.10
N GLY A 94 3.82 -20.39 -6.03
CA GLY A 94 2.71 -19.47 -5.77
C GLY A 94 2.81 -18.16 -6.54
N ARG A 95 1.68 -17.74 -7.07
CA ARG A 95 1.52 -16.51 -7.83
C ARG A 95 0.83 -15.41 -7.00
N ALA A 96 0.83 -15.56 -5.68
CA ALA A 96 0.22 -14.64 -4.72
C ALA A 96 0.97 -14.74 -3.37
N GLY A 97 0.57 -13.92 -2.41
CA GLY A 97 1.06 -13.99 -1.04
C GLY A 97 2.56 -13.73 -0.90
N ALA A 98 3.25 -14.57 -0.13
CA ALA A 98 4.66 -14.35 0.24
C ALA A 98 5.61 -14.36 -0.96
N VAL A 99 5.38 -15.23 -1.94
CA VAL A 99 6.24 -15.33 -3.14
C VAL A 99 6.15 -14.06 -3.99
N MET A 100 4.93 -13.56 -4.24
CA MET A 100 4.77 -12.33 -5.01
C MET A 100 5.25 -11.09 -4.24
N ARG A 101 5.14 -11.06 -2.92
CA ARG A 101 5.76 -10.01 -2.10
C ARG A 101 7.28 -10.03 -2.22
N ALA A 102 7.91 -11.22 -2.22
CA ALA A 102 9.34 -11.36 -2.44
C ALA A 102 9.77 -10.83 -3.82
N LEU A 103 9.03 -11.19 -4.88
CA LEU A 103 9.25 -10.65 -6.22
C LEU A 103 9.06 -9.12 -6.24
N SER A 104 8.00 -8.62 -5.59
CA SER A 104 7.68 -7.19 -5.54
C SER A 104 8.81 -6.36 -4.94
N ILE A 105 9.36 -6.79 -3.80
CA ILE A 105 10.43 -6.02 -3.15
C ILE A 105 11.75 -6.08 -3.90
N VAL A 106 12.04 -7.17 -4.61
CA VAL A 106 13.20 -7.26 -5.52
C VAL A 106 13.04 -6.27 -6.68
N ASP A 107 11.87 -6.23 -7.30
CA ASP A 107 11.59 -5.29 -8.40
C ASP A 107 11.70 -3.82 -7.94
N ILE A 108 11.15 -3.49 -6.77
CA ILE A 108 11.31 -2.15 -6.16
C ILE A 108 12.78 -1.80 -5.96
N ALA A 109 13.57 -2.74 -5.41
CA ALA A 109 14.99 -2.51 -5.16
C ALA A 109 15.79 -2.33 -6.46
N LEU A 110 15.45 -3.04 -7.52
CA LEU A 110 16.09 -2.86 -8.84
C LEU A 110 15.80 -1.48 -9.43
N TRP A 111 14.53 -1.03 -9.36
CA TRP A 111 14.16 0.30 -9.82
C TRP A 111 14.82 1.40 -8.98
N ASP A 112 14.85 1.26 -7.65
CA ASP A 112 15.52 2.21 -6.75
C ASP A 112 17.04 2.29 -7.06
N ARG A 113 17.69 1.12 -7.17
CA ARG A 113 19.12 1.03 -7.52
C ARG A 113 19.43 1.72 -8.85
N ASN A 114 18.63 1.46 -9.89
CA ASN A 114 18.88 2.03 -11.21
C ASN A 114 18.63 3.54 -11.24
N ALA A 115 17.63 4.03 -10.52
CA ALA A 115 17.40 5.47 -10.36
C ALA A 115 18.54 6.15 -9.60
N ARG A 116 19.08 5.52 -8.55
CA ARG A 116 20.29 6.00 -7.83
C ARG A 116 21.51 6.06 -8.72
N ALA A 117 21.75 5.03 -9.52
CA ALA A 117 22.87 5.00 -10.48
C ALA A 117 22.75 6.07 -11.57
N ALA A 118 21.52 6.40 -11.96
CA ALA A 118 21.24 7.51 -12.88
C ALA A 118 21.31 8.90 -12.24
N GLY A 119 21.50 8.99 -10.92
CA GLY A 119 21.49 10.26 -10.17
C GLY A 119 20.14 10.94 -10.12
N LEU A 120 19.04 10.22 -10.35
CA LEU A 120 17.68 10.77 -10.42
C LEU A 120 16.79 10.24 -9.30
N PRO A 121 15.91 11.09 -8.72
CA PRO A 121 14.80 10.61 -7.92
C PRO A 121 13.95 9.62 -8.72
N LEU A 122 13.41 8.59 -8.06
CA LEU A 122 12.70 7.51 -8.74
C LEU A 122 11.53 8.03 -9.61
N TYR A 123 10.76 8.99 -9.13
CA TYR A 123 9.65 9.54 -9.93
C TYR A 123 10.11 10.21 -11.23
N LYS A 124 11.26 10.90 -11.23
CA LYS A 124 11.85 11.48 -12.44
C LYS A 124 12.39 10.38 -13.38
N PHE A 125 13.01 9.37 -12.81
CA PHE A 125 13.50 8.21 -13.56
C PHE A 125 12.38 7.43 -14.25
N LEU A 126 11.17 7.39 -13.63
CA LEU A 126 9.98 6.75 -14.18
C LEU A 126 9.22 7.61 -15.22
N GLY A 127 9.61 8.87 -15.42
CA GLY A 127 8.93 9.80 -16.33
C GLY A 127 7.79 10.58 -15.65
N ALA A 128 8.18 11.48 -14.75
CA ALA A 128 7.26 12.24 -13.89
C ALA A 128 6.17 13.02 -14.63
N VAL A 129 4.96 12.96 -14.10
CA VAL A 129 3.82 13.84 -14.42
C VAL A 129 3.81 15.05 -13.45
N ARG A 130 4.19 14.81 -12.19
CA ARG A 130 4.33 15.84 -11.14
C ARG A 130 5.77 15.85 -10.62
N THR A 131 6.29 17.00 -10.28
CA THR A 131 7.71 17.17 -9.92
C THR A 131 7.98 17.80 -8.58
N ASP A 132 6.95 18.30 -7.89
CA ASP A 132 7.08 18.99 -6.61
C ASP A 132 6.43 18.25 -5.45
N ARG A 133 5.19 17.79 -5.62
CA ARG A 133 4.38 17.18 -4.55
C ARG A 133 3.21 16.38 -5.08
N VAL A 134 2.71 15.49 -4.25
CA VAL A 134 1.51 14.68 -4.52
C VAL A 134 0.50 14.80 -3.39
N PRO A 135 -0.82 14.79 -3.68
CA PRO A 135 -1.84 14.85 -2.65
C PRO A 135 -1.88 13.56 -1.83
N ALA A 136 -2.09 13.71 -0.51
CA ALA A 136 -2.24 12.61 0.41
C ALA A 136 -3.58 12.66 1.14
N TYR A 137 -4.10 11.50 1.52
CA TYR A 137 -5.18 11.39 2.50
C TYR A 137 -4.66 10.82 3.82
N ALA A 138 -5.23 11.30 4.94
CA ALA A 138 -4.94 10.72 6.24
C ALA A 138 -5.74 9.44 6.45
N SER A 139 -5.06 8.34 6.75
CA SER A 139 -5.69 7.07 7.09
C SER A 139 -5.62 6.81 8.59
N GLY A 140 -6.77 6.45 9.19
CA GLY A 140 -6.88 6.20 10.62
C GLY A 140 -8.23 5.63 11.00
N GLY A 141 -8.80 6.08 12.11
CA GLY A 141 -10.13 5.64 12.54
C GLY A 141 -10.19 4.20 13.04
N TYR A 142 -9.04 3.59 13.38
CA TYR A 142 -9.00 2.23 13.94
C TYR A 142 -9.90 2.08 15.17
N TYR A 143 -10.39 0.87 15.40
CA TYR A 143 -11.11 0.51 16.60
C TYR A 143 -10.10 0.24 17.72
N LEU A 144 -10.00 1.20 18.65
CA LEU A 144 -9.11 1.11 19.81
C LEU A 144 -9.96 0.94 21.09
N PRO A 145 -9.43 0.31 22.13
CA PRO A 145 -10.12 0.23 23.41
C PRO A 145 -10.54 1.61 23.92
N GLY A 146 -11.83 1.77 24.26
CA GLY A 146 -12.39 3.02 24.76
C GLY A 146 -12.45 4.17 23.73
N LYS A 147 -12.28 3.92 22.45
CA LYS A 147 -12.45 4.90 21.36
C LYS A 147 -13.93 5.08 21.02
N THR A 148 -14.52 6.14 21.53
CA THR A 148 -15.90 6.53 21.26
C THR A 148 -16.03 7.28 19.93
N PRO A 149 -17.24 7.44 19.36
CA PRO A 149 -17.48 8.31 18.20
C PRO A 149 -16.93 9.73 18.39
N LYS A 150 -17.08 10.33 19.58
CA LYS A 150 -16.50 11.65 19.90
C LYS A 150 -14.99 11.67 19.78
N LYS A 151 -14.29 10.63 20.26
CA LYS A 151 -12.83 10.52 20.13
C LYS A 151 -12.40 10.32 18.66
N LEU A 152 -13.19 9.60 17.88
CA LEU A 152 -12.96 9.47 16.44
C LEU A 152 -13.10 10.83 15.75
N GLY A 153 -14.17 11.59 16.04
CA GLY A 153 -14.34 12.94 15.53
C GLY A 153 -13.16 13.85 15.85
N ALA A 154 -12.66 13.80 17.09
CA ALA A 154 -11.47 14.58 17.50
C ALA A 154 -10.20 14.15 16.74
N GLU A 155 -10.00 12.86 16.46
CA GLU A 155 -8.89 12.33 15.68
C GLU A 155 -8.91 12.87 14.25
N VAL A 156 -10.05 12.73 13.54
CA VAL A 156 -10.14 13.19 12.15
C VAL A 156 -10.09 14.71 12.02
N ALA A 157 -10.62 15.46 13.00
CA ALA A 157 -10.42 16.91 13.07
C ALA A 157 -8.93 17.27 13.24
N GLY A 158 -8.16 16.44 13.93
CA GLY A 158 -6.70 16.57 14.02
C GLY A 158 -6.03 16.45 12.65
N TYR A 159 -6.48 15.53 11.80
CA TYR A 159 -5.95 15.40 10.42
C TYR A 159 -6.24 16.63 9.56
N VAL A 160 -7.45 17.18 9.68
CA VAL A 160 -7.80 18.44 8.97
C VAL A 160 -6.91 19.60 9.43
N LYS A 161 -6.59 19.69 10.74
CA LYS A 161 -5.66 20.72 11.27
C LYS A 161 -4.23 20.55 10.75
N LEU A 162 -3.81 19.31 10.42
CA LEU A 162 -2.53 19.05 9.73
C LEU A 162 -2.57 19.41 8.24
N GLY A 163 -3.72 19.85 7.72
CA GLY A 163 -3.89 20.30 6.35
C GLY A 163 -4.42 19.26 5.36
N PHE A 164 -4.78 18.05 5.83
CA PHE A 164 -5.39 17.05 4.95
C PHE A 164 -6.75 17.51 4.42
N LYS A 165 -6.99 17.24 3.14
CA LYS A 165 -8.25 17.50 2.43
C LYS A 165 -9.06 16.23 2.18
N ALA A 166 -8.51 15.09 2.59
CA ALA A 166 -9.15 13.78 2.51
C ALA A 166 -8.76 12.94 3.73
N VAL A 167 -9.73 12.19 4.27
CA VAL A 167 -9.58 11.39 5.48
C VAL A 167 -10.24 10.03 5.26
N LYS A 168 -9.56 8.94 5.61
CA LYS A 168 -10.09 7.58 5.59
C LYS A 168 -10.28 7.05 7.02
N ILE A 169 -11.43 6.45 7.31
CA ILE A 169 -11.72 5.81 8.59
C ILE A 169 -12.12 4.35 8.39
N LYS A 170 -11.83 3.51 9.39
CA LYS A 170 -12.23 2.10 9.40
C LYS A 170 -13.69 1.96 9.80
N VAL A 171 -14.42 1.08 9.08
CA VAL A 171 -15.82 0.70 9.30
C VAL A 171 -15.98 -0.82 9.30
N GLY A 172 -17.22 -1.32 9.49
CA GLY A 172 -17.55 -2.75 9.31
C GLY A 172 -17.21 -3.66 10.49
N ARG A 173 -16.80 -3.14 11.66
CA ARG A 173 -16.59 -3.95 12.86
C ARG A 173 -17.88 -4.23 13.63
N HIS A 174 -18.76 -3.25 13.70
CA HIS A 174 -20.03 -3.42 14.37
C HIS A 174 -21.03 -4.16 13.48
N THR A 175 -21.83 -5.00 14.09
CA THR A 175 -22.89 -5.75 13.38
C THR A 175 -24.19 -4.94 13.26
N ASP A 176 -24.35 -3.90 14.08
CA ASP A 176 -25.46 -2.96 14.02
C ASP A 176 -25.08 -1.74 13.16
N PRO A 177 -25.79 -1.48 12.05
CA PRO A 177 -25.60 -0.28 11.25
C PRO A 177 -25.76 1.03 12.03
N GLY A 178 -26.55 1.07 13.12
CA GLY A 178 -26.72 2.24 13.97
C GLY A 178 -25.43 2.65 14.71
N GLU A 179 -24.64 1.67 15.15
CA GLU A 179 -23.33 1.94 15.80
C GLU A 179 -22.32 2.49 14.79
N GLU A 180 -22.31 1.96 13.57
CA GLU A 180 -21.43 2.49 12.48
C GLU A 180 -21.91 3.89 12.06
N ARG A 181 -23.23 4.14 11.98
CA ARG A 181 -23.80 5.47 11.74
C ARG A 181 -23.25 6.49 12.73
N ALA A 182 -23.25 6.20 14.02
CA ALA A 182 -22.75 7.11 15.04
C ALA A 182 -21.27 7.46 14.85
N ARG A 183 -20.44 6.50 14.39
CA ARG A 183 -19.02 6.71 14.08
C ARG A 183 -18.83 7.62 12.88
N ILE A 184 -19.53 7.33 11.78
CA ILE A 184 -19.41 8.08 10.53
C ILE A 184 -19.96 9.50 10.71
N ALA A 185 -21.11 9.66 11.38
CA ALA A 185 -21.68 10.95 11.72
C ALA A 185 -20.69 11.82 12.50
N ALA A 186 -20.10 11.27 13.57
CA ALA A 186 -19.12 12.01 14.36
C ALA A 186 -17.87 12.41 13.56
N ALA A 187 -17.44 11.58 12.60
CA ALA A 187 -16.34 11.91 11.70
C ALA A 187 -16.73 13.02 10.72
N ARG A 188 -17.87 12.88 10.03
CA ARG A 188 -18.38 13.86 9.07
C ARG A 188 -18.64 15.22 9.72
N ASP A 189 -19.29 15.25 10.88
CA ASP A 189 -19.55 16.48 11.65
C ASP A 189 -18.25 17.20 12.03
N ALA A 190 -17.22 16.43 12.39
CA ALA A 190 -15.95 16.98 12.82
C ALA A 190 -15.08 17.54 11.67
N ILE A 191 -15.18 16.97 10.47
CA ILE A 191 -14.39 17.39 9.30
C ILE A 191 -15.13 18.39 8.40
N GLY A 192 -16.46 18.46 8.50
CA GLY A 192 -17.30 19.29 7.65
C GLY A 192 -17.52 18.72 6.23
N PRO A 193 -18.38 19.33 5.41
CA PRO A 193 -18.76 18.81 4.10
C PRO A 193 -17.66 18.91 3.03
N GLU A 194 -16.74 19.84 3.16
CA GLU A 194 -15.71 20.11 2.15
C GLU A 194 -14.54 19.12 2.16
N ILE A 195 -14.40 18.34 3.24
CA ILE A 195 -13.33 17.33 3.37
C ILE A 195 -13.81 16.01 2.80
N ILE A 196 -13.04 15.42 1.92
CA ILE A 196 -13.30 14.09 1.36
C ILE A 196 -13.26 13.05 2.50
N LEU A 197 -14.36 12.32 2.68
CA LEU A 197 -14.45 11.20 3.62
C LEU A 197 -14.38 9.88 2.84
N MET A 198 -13.52 8.99 3.26
CA MET A 198 -13.31 7.66 2.69
C MET A 198 -13.59 6.61 3.77
N LEU A 199 -14.22 5.51 3.40
CA LEU A 199 -14.57 4.42 4.31
C LEU A 199 -13.85 3.15 3.93
N ASP A 200 -13.35 2.40 4.92
CA ASP A 200 -12.60 1.17 4.71
C ASP A 200 -13.16 0.05 5.61
N ALA A 201 -13.77 -0.94 4.96
CA ALA A 201 -14.39 -2.08 5.62
C ALA A 201 -13.43 -3.24 5.90
N ASN A 202 -12.25 -3.27 5.29
CA ASN A 202 -11.25 -4.34 5.46
C ASN A 202 -11.86 -5.75 5.39
N ASN A 203 -12.58 -6.05 4.32
CA ASN A 203 -13.22 -7.33 4.03
C ASN A 203 -14.31 -7.72 5.08
N ALA A 204 -15.09 -6.75 5.57
CA ALA A 204 -15.99 -6.96 6.70
C ALA A 204 -17.16 -7.89 6.39
N TRP A 205 -17.70 -7.85 5.17
CA TRP A 205 -18.96 -8.50 4.85
C TRP A 205 -18.76 -9.76 4.01
N SER A 206 -19.63 -10.76 4.26
CA SER A 206 -19.62 -12.05 3.57
C SER A 206 -20.74 -12.18 2.53
N ASP A 207 -21.66 -11.22 2.47
CA ASP A 207 -22.81 -11.27 1.56
C ASP A 207 -23.31 -9.87 1.17
N LEU A 208 -23.89 -9.79 -0.02
CA LEU A 208 -24.39 -8.54 -0.59
C LEU A 208 -25.56 -7.92 0.21
N PRO A 209 -26.57 -8.68 0.71
CA PRO A 209 -27.64 -8.09 1.52
C PRO A 209 -27.13 -7.36 2.76
N THR A 210 -26.11 -7.93 3.44
CA THR A 210 -25.46 -7.27 4.59
C THR A 210 -24.77 -5.99 4.16
N ALA A 211 -23.95 -6.03 3.13
CA ALA A 211 -23.26 -4.84 2.60
C ALA A 211 -24.25 -3.72 2.24
N LEU A 212 -25.33 -4.04 1.51
CA LEU A 212 -26.36 -3.06 1.13
C LEU A 212 -27.07 -2.45 2.34
N ARG A 213 -27.26 -3.22 3.42
CA ARG A 213 -27.87 -2.68 4.66
C ARG A 213 -26.95 -1.61 5.30
N PHE A 214 -25.64 -1.80 5.28
CA PHE A 214 -24.70 -0.82 5.76
C PHE A 214 -24.57 0.37 4.79
N MET A 215 -24.52 0.13 3.49
CA MET A 215 -24.40 1.19 2.49
C MET A 215 -25.55 2.20 2.56
N ARG A 216 -26.80 1.75 2.77
CA ARG A 216 -27.95 2.66 2.98
C ARG A 216 -27.77 3.65 4.13
N VAL A 217 -26.93 3.31 5.11
CA VAL A 217 -26.59 4.18 6.23
C VAL A 217 -25.41 5.10 5.87
N TYR A 218 -24.45 4.59 5.10
CA TYR A 218 -23.23 5.31 4.77
C TYR A 218 -23.45 6.39 3.71
N GLU A 219 -24.35 6.16 2.76
CA GLU A 219 -24.72 7.08 1.69
C GLU A 219 -25.15 8.46 2.19
N ASP A 220 -25.80 8.54 3.36
CA ASP A 220 -26.20 9.80 4.00
C ASP A 220 -25.02 10.75 4.32
N TYR A 221 -23.80 10.22 4.32
CA TYR A 221 -22.58 10.96 4.70
C TYR A 221 -21.65 11.26 3.51
N ASP A 222 -22.10 11.03 2.29
CA ASP A 222 -21.35 11.29 1.04
C ASP A 222 -19.91 10.78 1.08
N PRO A 223 -19.67 9.46 1.26
CA PRO A 223 -18.32 8.93 1.22
C PRO A 223 -17.78 8.89 -0.22
N TYR A 224 -16.51 9.23 -0.39
CA TYR A 224 -15.83 9.21 -1.67
C TYR A 224 -15.61 7.79 -2.21
N TRP A 225 -15.45 6.82 -1.33
CA TRP A 225 -15.47 5.38 -1.63
C TRP A 225 -15.83 4.52 -0.41
N ILE A 226 -16.20 3.29 -0.70
CA ILE A 226 -16.17 2.15 0.23
C ILE A 226 -15.07 1.19 -0.20
N GLU A 227 -14.06 0.98 0.67
CA GLU A 227 -12.89 0.16 0.43
C GLU A 227 -13.10 -1.25 0.97
N GLU A 228 -12.70 -2.26 0.18
CA GLU A 228 -12.71 -3.69 0.54
C GLU A 228 -14.00 -4.14 1.26
N PRO A 229 -15.20 -3.94 0.67
CA PRO A 229 -16.45 -4.37 1.29
C PRO A 229 -16.48 -5.88 1.54
N PHE A 230 -15.92 -6.68 0.64
CA PHE A 230 -15.86 -8.15 0.70
C PHE A 230 -14.41 -8.66 0.68
N GLY A 231 -14.24 -9.98 0.87
CA GLY A 231 -12.95 -10.62 0.66
C GLY A 231 -12.47 -10.50 -0.81
N PRO A 232 -11.16 -10.50 -1.06
CA PRO A 232 -10.59 -10.25 -2.39
C PRO A 232 -11.04 -11.26 -3.44
N ASP A 233 -11.35 -12.49 -3.05
CA ASP A 233 -11.81 -13.54 -3.98
C ASP A 233 -13.27 -13.35 -4.43
N ASP A 234 -14.05 -12.52 -3.75
CA ASP A 234 -15.48 -12.31 -4.02
C ASP A 234 -15.70 -11.12 -4.96
N ILE A 235 -15.09 -11.17 -6.17
CA ILE A 235 -15.19 -10.12 -7.18
C ILE A 235 -16.64 -9.94 -7.65
N ASP A 236 -17.43 -11.01 -7.69
CA ASP A 236 -18.83 -10.93 -8.14
C ASP A 236 -19.69 -10.10 -7.20
N ASN A 237 -19.52 -10.20 -5.88
CA ASN A 237 -20.25 -9.33 -4.97
C ASN A 237 -19.69 -7.90 -4.96
N HIS A 238 -18.39 -7.68 -5.22
CA HIS A 238 -17.87 -6.32 -5.48
C HIS A 238 -18.58 -5.69 -6.69
N ALA A 239 -18.69 -6.38 -7.81
CA ALA A 239 -19.38 -5.89 -9.01
C ALA A 239 -20.88 -5.62 -8.77
N ARG A 240 -21.56 -6.55 -8.07
CA ARG A 240 -22.98 -6.38 -7.73
C ARG A 240 -23.22 -5.21 -6.77
N LEU A 241 -22.32 -4.97 -5.81
CA LEU A 241 -22.40 -3.82 -4.93
C LEU A 241 -22.13 -2.53 -5.70
N ALA A 242 -21.10 -2.49 -6.54
CA ALA A 242 -20.78 -1.33 -7.38
C ALA A 242 -21.97 -0.91 -8.27
N ALA A 243 -22.71 -1.88 -8.80
CA ALA A 243 -23.95 -1.61 -9.58
C ALA A 243 -25.14 -1.15 -8.73
N ALA A 244 -25.13 -1.38 -7.40
CA ALA A 244 -26.29 -1.17 -6.53
C ALA A 244 -26.16 0.04 -5.58
N THR A 245 -25.01 0.69 -5.50
CA THR A 245 -24.78 1.87 -4.67
C THR A 245 -24.17 3.02 -5.50
N PRO A 246 -24.49 4.29 -5.21
CA PRO A 246 -23.83 5.43 -5.82
C PRO A 246 -22.40 5.65 -5.30
N VAL A 247 -22.02 5.00 -4.19
CA VAL A 247 -20.70 5.13 -3.58
C VAL A 247 -19.69 4.28 -4.35
N PRO A 248 -18.61 4.86 -4.90
CA PRO A 248 -17.58 4.12 -5.61
C PRO A 248 -16.96 3.01 -4.75
N VAL A 249 -16.82 1.81 -5.30
CA VAL A 249 -16.10 0.71 -4.66
C VAL A 249 -14.61 0.86 -4.94
N ALA A 250 -13.77 0.77 -3.90
CA ALA A 250 -12.33 0.73 -3.99
C ALA A 250 -11.79 -0.61 -3.48
N THR A 251 -10.84 -1.21 -4.18
CA THR A 251 -10.19 -2.47 -3.74
C THR A 251 -8.87 -2.68 -4.47
N GLY A 252 -8.13 -3.72 -4.08
CA GLY A 252 -6.92 -4.14 -4.79
C GLY A 252 -5.63 -4.12 -3.97
N GLU A 253 -5.64 -3.74 -2.70
CA GLU A 253 -4.45 -3.69 -1.85
C GLU A 253 -3.81 -5.08 -1.61
N ILE A 254 -4.61 -6.13 -1.68
CA ILE A 254 -4.18 -7.52 -1.49
C ILE A 254 -3.94 -8.23 -2.84
N GLU A 255 -4.43 -7.64 -3.94
CA GLU A 255 -4.39 -8.27 -5.25
C GLU A 255 -2.99 -8.30 -5.87
N VAL A 256 -2.75 -9.34 -6.67
CA VAL A 256 -1.45 -9.62 -7.29
C VAL A 256 -1.58 -9.84 -8.79
N GLY A 257 -0.62 -9.26 -9.52
CA GLY A 257 -0.52 -9.41 -10.97
C GLY A 257 -1.66 -8.75 -11.75
N ARG A 258 -1.33 -8.22 -12.92
CA ARG A 258 -2.28 -7.50 -13.80
C ARG A 258 -3.54 -8.30 -14.16
N TRP A 259 -3.49 -9.63 -14.07
CA TRP A 259 -4.62 -10.49 -14.46
C TRP A 259 -5.81 -10.37 -13.50
N ARG A 260 -5.54 -10.28 -12.18
CA ARG A 260 -6.60 -10.05 -11.18
C ARG A 260 -7.19 -8.66 -11.30
N PHE A 261 -6.33 -7.64 -11.49
CA PHE A 261 -6.80 -6.28 -11.74
C PHE A 261 -7.61 -6.17 -13.03
N LYS A 262 -7.20 -6.90 -14.09
CA LYS A 262 -8.01 -6.98 -15.32
C LYS A 262 -9.39 -7.58 -15.05
N GLU A 263 -9.48 -8.64 -14.24
CA GLU A 263 -10.78 -9.23 -13.86
C GLU A 263 -11.68 -8.25 -13.10
N LEU A 264 -11.12 -7.47 -12.16
CA LEU A 264 -11.84 -6.40 -11.46
C LEU A 264 -12.38 -5.35 -12.44
N LEU A 265 -11.58 -4.96 -13.43
CA LEU A 265 -11.95 -3.98 -14.45
C LEU A 265 -13.00 -4.53 -15.41
N ASP A 266 -12.83 -5.75 -15.92
CA ASP A 266 -13.78 -6.39 -16.85
C ASP A 266 -15.17 -6.57 -16.24
N LYS A 267 -15.24 -6.79 -14.92
CA LYS A 267 -16.49 -6.95 -14.17
C LYS A 267 -17.04 -5.63 -13.60
N GLU A 268 -16.37 -4.51 -13.85
CA GLU A 268 -16.73 -3.20 -13.25
C GLU A 268 -16.85 -3.27 -11.71
N ALA A 269 -16.01 -4.11 -11.10
CA ALA A 269 -16.06 -4.42 -9.68
C ALA A 269 -15.43 -3.32 -8.79
N ALA A 270 -14.66 -2.41 -9.38
CA ALA A 270 -14.00 -1.31 -8.68
C ALA A 270 -13.90 -0.06 -9.57
N ALA A 271 -14.30 1.08 -9.02
CA ALA A 271 -14.09 2.40 -9.62
C ALA A 271 -12.71 2.99 -9.26
N ILE A 272 -12.08 2.48 -8.21
CA ILE A 272 -10.76 2.91 -7.74
C ILE A 272 -9.93 1.67 -7.42
N LEU A 273 -8.72 1.59 -7.98
CA LEU A 273 -7.77 0.53 -7.66
C LEU A 273 -6.75 0.99 -6.63
N GLN A 274 -6.61 0.21 -5.56
CA GLN A 274 -5.68 0.49 -4.46
C GLN A 274 -4.41 -0.38 -4.57
N THR A 275 -3.89 -0.45 -5.78
CA THR A 275 -2.73 -1.27 -6.15
C THR A 275 -1.52 -0.95 -5.27
N ASP A 276 -1.02 -1.92 -4.51
CA ASP A 276 0.18 -1.79 -3.70
C ASP A 276 1.39 -2.39 -4.44
N ALA A 277 2.39 -1.57 -4.76
CA ALA A 277 3.59 -2.03 -5.45
C ALA A 277 4.40 -3.06 -4.64
N ALA A 278 4.30 -3.04 -3.31
CA ALA A 278 4.96 -4.03 -2.45
C ALA A 278 4.22 -5.39 -2.40
N VAL A 279 3.06 -5.49 -3.09
CA VAL A 279 2.18 -6.67 -3.12
C VAL A 279 1.95 -7.18 -4.54
N CYS A 280 1.64 -6.27 -5.47
CA CYS A 280 1.11 -6.63 -6.79
C CYS A 280 2.14 -7.24 -7.75
N GLY A 281 3.43 -7.17 -7.45
CA GLY A 281 4.52 -7.61 -8.33
C GLY A 281 5.54 -6.50 -8.62
N GLY A 282 5.63 -5.49 -7.77
CA GLY A 282 6.61 -4.41 -7.88
C GLY A 282 6.17 -3.22 -8.72
N ILE A 283 7.10 -2.32 -8.95
CA ILE A 283 6.91 -1.11 -9.77
C ILE A 283 6.60 -1.46 -11.22
N SER A 284 7.29 -2.48 -11.77
CA SER A 284 7.04 -2.95 -13.13
C SER A 284 5.59 -3.37 -13.33
N GLU A 285 5.04 -4.16 -12.42
CA GLU A 285 3.66 -4.63 -12.52
C GLU A 285 2.64 -3.53 -12.19
N PHE A 286 2.93 -2.67 -11.21
CA PHE A 286 2.12 -1.48 -10.92
C PHE A 286 1.91 -0.62 -12.18
N ARG A 287 2.96 -0.37 -12.95
CA ARG A 287 2.89 0.42 -14.19
C ARG A 287 2.01 -0.24 -15.26
N ARG A 288 2.06 -1.57 -15.38
CA ARG A 288 1.20 -2.33 -16.31
C ARG A 288 -0.27 -2.26 -15.89
N ILE A 289 -0.52 -2.40 -14.57
CA ILE A 289 -1.87 -2.26 -14.01
C ILE A 289 -2.39 -0.85 -14.22
N ALA A 290 -1.58 0.17 -13.97
CA ALA A 290 -1.97 1.56 -14.16
C ALA A 290 -2.32 1.89 -15.62
N ALA A 291 -1.53 1.40 -16.58
CA ALA A 291 -1.80 1.57 -18.00
C ALA A 291 -3.09 0.86 -18.42
N THR A 292 -3.34 -0.36 -17.91
CA THR A 292 -4.59 -1.09 -18.15
C THR A 292 -5.77 -0.32 -17.58
N ALA A 293 -5.71 0.09 -16.31
CA ALA A 293 -6.78 0.85 -15.64
C ALA A 293 -7.12 2.17 -16.35
N ALA A 294 -6.10 2.85 -16.90
CA ALA A 294 -6.31 4.07 -17.70
C ALA A 294 -7.21 3.82 -18.93
N SER A 295 -7.09 2.64 -19.56
CA SER A 295 -7.93 2.27 -20.70
C SER A 295 -9.40 2.02 -20.33
N TYR A 296 -9.68 1.77 -19.05
CA TYR A 296 -11.03 1.64 -18.49
C TYR A 296 -11.53 2.93 -17.82
N GLY A 297 -10.74 4.01 -17.82
CA GLY A 297 -11.08 5.26 -17.14
C GLY A 297 -11.01 5.15 -15.60
N VAL A 298 -10.31 4.16 -15.07
CA VAL A 298 -10.24 3.88 -13.62
C VAL A 298 -9.01 4.55 -13.00
N THR A 299 -9.23 5.14 -11.82
CA THR A 299 -8.22 5.87 -11.02
C THR A 299 -7.47 4.91 -10.08
N LEU A 300 -6.16 5.17 -9.87
CA LEU A 300 -5.37 4.51 -8.85
C LEU A 300 -5.18 5.41 -7.62
N CYS A 301 -5.37 4.82 -6.44
CA CYS A 301 -5.03 5.41 -5.15
C CYS A 301 -4.31 4.34 -4.32
N PRO A 302 -2.99 4.16 -4.50
CA PRO A 302 -2.27 3.03 -3.93
C PRO A 302 -2.36 2.97 -2.41
N HIS A 303 -2.39 1.73 -1.91
CA HIS A 303 -2.44 1.42 -0.48
C HIS A 303 -1.08 1.64 0.16
N TRP A 304 -1.08 2.27 1.36
CA TRP A 304 0.07 2.40 2.27
C TRP A 304 1.38 2.87 1.60
N PHE A 305 2.52 2.48 2.13
CA PHE A 305 3.91 2.76 1.70
C PHE A 305 4.09 4.03 0.87
N HIS A 306 3.67 5.17 1.47
CA HIS A 306 3.87 6.48 0.84
C HIS A 306 5.32 6.70 0.38
N ASP A 307 6.27 5.99 0.99
CA ASP A 307 7.70 6.02 0.67
C ASP A 307 8.02 5.56 -0.77
N VAL A 308 7.22 4.63 -1.31
CA VAL A 308 7.27 4.19 -2.71
C VAL A 308 6.18 4.87 -3.53
N HIS A 309 4.96 4.91 -2.99
CA HIS A 309 3.79 5.32 -3.75
C HIS A 309 3.74 6.80 -4.08
N ALA A 310 4.43 7.67 -3.32
CA ALA A 310 4.57 9.08 -3.70
C ALA A 310 5.27 9.23 -5.06
N HIS A 311 6.31 8.44 -5.32
CA HIS A 311 6.98 8.39 -6.61
C HIS A 311 6.08 7.85 -7.72
N LEU A 312 5.32 6.79 -7.44
CA LEU A 312 4.43 6.16 -8.43
C LEU A 312 3.25 7.07 -8.78
N VAL A 313 2.63 7.72 -7.79
CA VAL A 313 1.56 8.70 -8.04
C VAL A 313 2.09 9.91 -8.80
N ALA A 314 3.33 10.34 -8.53
CA ALA A 314 3.96 11.41 -9.29
C ALA A 314 4.24 11.05 -10.76
N ALA A 315 4.47 9.78 -11.06
CA ALA A 315 4.82 9.28 -12.39
C ALA A 315 3.62 8.67 -13.17
N THR A 316 2.42 8.62 -12.57
CA THR A 316 1.26 7.93 -13.14
C THR A 316 0.12 8.92 -13.41
N PRO A 317 -0.30 9.12 -14.67
CA PRO A 317 -1.31 10.11 -15.04
C PRO A 317 -2.68 9.91 -14.38
N ASN A 318 -3.13 8.65 -14.27
CA ASN A 318 -4.41 8.26 -13.65
C ASN A 318 -4.32 7.91 -12.17
N ALA A 319 -3.21 8.26 -11.47
CA ALA A 319 -3.13 8.15 -10.02
C ALA A 319 -3.44 9.48 -9.32
N ARG A 320 -4.15 9.40 -8.17
CA ARG A 320 -4.68 10.60 -7.53
C ARG A 320 -4.10 10.90 -6.15
N PHE A 321 -4.24 10.00 -5.20
CA PHE A 321 -3.85 10.19 -3.81
C PHE A 321 -2.81 9.17 -3.37
N VAL A 322 -2.02 9.56 -2.36
CA VAL A 322 -1.16 8.66 -1.57
C VAL A 322 -1.78 8.50 -0.19
N GLU A 323 -1.79 7.28 0.33
CA GLU A 323 -2.21 6.99 1.70
C GLU A 323 -1.10 7.36 2.69
N LEU A 324 -1.44 8.14 3.72
CA LEU A 324 -0.52 8.51 4.78
C LEU A 324 -1.10 8.21 6.16
N PHE A 325 -0.35 7.47 6.94
CA PHE A 325 -0.63 7.24 8.36
C PHE A 325 0.21 8.20 9.19
N THR A 326 -0.45 9.00 10.03
CA THR A 326 0.23 10.00 10.87
C THR A 326 0.61 9.45 12.24
N ASP A 327 0.10 8.26 12.63
CA ASP A 327 0.32 7.64 13.93
C ASP A 327 1.25 6.42 13.84
N ASP A 328 2.53 6.64 14.19
CA ASP A 328 3.55 5.58 14.23
C ASP A 328 3.33 4.53 15.33
N LYS A 329 2.37 4.74 16.24
CA LYS A 329 1.98 3.76 17.25
C LYS A 329 1.15 2.64 16.64
N VAL A 330 0.45 2.93 15.56
CA VAL A 330 -0.43 2.01 14.82
C VAL A 330 0.27 1.47 13.59
N LEU A 331 0.97 2.33 12.83
CA LEU A 331 1.78 1.95 11.66
C LEU A 331 3.21 2.42 11.83
N ASN A 332 4.09 1.47 12.11
CA ASN A 332 5.43 1.73 12.62
C ASN A 332 6.56 1.53 11.61
N PHE A 333 6.25 1.37 10.30
CA PHE A 333 7.26 1.19 9.25
C PHE A 333 8.26 2.36 9.16
N ARG A 334 7.80 3.58 9.43
CA ARG A 334 8.65 4.77 9.41
C ARG A 334 9.86 4.68 10.35
N ARG A 335 9.81 3.81 11.37
CA ARG A 335 10.95 3.53 12.25
C ARG A 335 12.11 2.83 11.55
N LEU A 336 11.85 2.20 10.39
CA LEU A 336 12.84 1.42 9.63
C LEU A 336 13.57 2.21 8.57
N VAL A 337 13.10 3.42 8.22
CA VAL A 337 13.63 4.20 7.10
C VAL A 337 14.00 5.63 7.49
N THR A 338 15.01 6.18 6.81
CA THR A 338 15.53 7.53 7.03
C THR A 338 16.14 8.10 5.73
N PRO A 339 16.00 9.41 5.44
CA PRO A 339 15.09 10.36 6.10
C PRO A 339 13.63 10.05 5.80
N GLN A 340 12.71 10.67 6.53
CA GLN A 340 11.28 10.60 6.25
C GLN A 340 10.92 11.55 5.12
N LEU A 341 9.94 11.15 4.28
CA LEU A 341 9.32 12.09 3.34
C LEU A 341 8.59 13.21 4.07
N VAL A 342 8.68 14.41 3.54
CA VAL A 342 8.08 15.60 4.15
C VAL A 342 6.60 15.67 3.79
N PHE A 343 5.75 15.70 4.80
CA PHE A 343 4.33 15.98 4.67
C PHE A 343 4.05 17.43 5.07
N LYS A 344 3.33 18.17 4.21
CA LYS A 344 2.95 19.55 4.47
C LYS A 344 1.64 19.92 3.78
N ASN A 345 0.69 20.46 4.54
CA ASN A 345 -0.58 20.97 4.00
C ASN A 345 -1.34 19.97 3.11
N GLY A 346 -1.46 18.72 3.53
CA GLY A 346 -2.18 17.67 2.78
C GLY A 346 -1.41 17.08 1.60
N MET A 347 -0.15 17.43 1.43
CA MET A 347 0.70 17.01 0.32
C MET A 347 1.97 16.34 0.83
N ILE A 348 2.48 15.36 0.12
CA ILE A 348 3.84 14.83 0.30
C ILE A 348 4.74 15.55 -0.69
N GLU A 349 5.80 16.18 -0.18
CA GLU A 349 6.86 16.77 -0.99
C GLU A 349 7.72 15.65 -1.60
N LEU A 350 7.95 15.71 -2.91
CA LEU A 350 8.74 14.70 -3.61
C LEU A 350 10.23 14.95 -3.33
N PRO A 351 11.02 13.91 -2.97
CA PRO A 351 12.42 14.10 -2.63
C PRO A 351 13.26 14.41 -3.88
N ASP A 352 14.27 15.25 -3.73
CA ASP A 352 15.29 15.49 -4.76
C ASP A 352 16.46 14.47 -4.73
N ARG A 353 16.48 13.61 -3.71
CA ARG A 353 17.53 12.58 -3.58
C ARG A 353 17.32 11.46 -4.59
N PRO A 354 18.40 10.88 -5.15
CA PRO A 354 18.29 9.77 -6.09
C PRO A 354 17.57 8.54 -5.51
N GLY A 355 16.90 7.79 -6.37
CA GLY A 355 16.13 6.61 -5.99
C GLY A 355 14.86 6.99 -5.23
N LEU A 356 14.50 6.19 -4.21
CA LEU A 356 13.42 6.46 -3.27
C LEU A 356 13.73 7.66 -2.34
N GLY A 357 14.98 8.12 -2.31
CA GLY A 357 15.41 9.23 -1.46
C GLY A 357 15.54 8.89 0.02
N LEU A 358 15.48 7.62 0.38
CA LEU A 358 15.58 7.11 1.75
C LEU A 358 16.41 5.83 1.81
N ASP A 359 16.87 5.47 2.99
CA ASP A 359 17.66 4.27 3.29
C ASP A 359 17.07 3.57 4.52
N PHE A 360 17.47 2.31 4.75
CA PHE A 360 17.12 1.64 6.00
C PHE A 360 17.93 2.23 7.18
N ALA A 361 17.28 2.46 8.30
CA ALA A 361 17.90 2.85 9.55
C ALA A 361 18.61 1.62 10.16
N ALA A 362 19.94 1.53 10.05
CA ALA A 362 20.71 0.34 10.40
C ALA A 362 20.45 -0.16 11.83
N GLU A 363 20.42 0.74 12.81
CA GLU A 363 20.14 0.40 14.21
C GLU A 363 18.72 -0.18 14.41
N ALA A 364 17.72 0.34 13.65
CA ALA A 364 16.38 -0.16 13.72
C ALA A 364 16.26 -1.55 13.06
N VAL A 365 16.93 -1.76 11.94
CA VAL A 365 17.01 -3.07 11.27
C VAL A 365 17.62 -4.10 12.21
N GLU A 366 18.76 -3.81 12.82
CA GLU A 366 19.43 -4.70 13.78
C GLU A 366 18.52 -5.02 14.99
N ARG A 367 17.89 -4.00 15.55
CA ARG A 367 16.98 -4.13 16.71
C ARG A 367 15.78 -5.03 16.46
N TYR A 368 15.20 -4.98 15.26
CA TYR A 368 13.93 -5.65 14.94
C TYR A 368 14.11 -6.90 14.07
N ALA A 369 15.33 -7.26 13.72
CA ALA A 369 15.63 -8.41 12.88
C ALA A 369 15.17 -9.73 13.54
N LEU A 370 14.51 -10.57 12.77
CA LEU A 370 14.13 -11.94 13.13
C LEU A 370 15.15 -12.97 12.69
N GLU A 371 16.10 -12.57 11.88
CA GLU A 371 17.12 -13.38 11.26
C GLU A 371 18.31 -12.50 10.84
N PRO A 372 19.48 -13.06 10.61
CA PRO A 372 20.62 -12.30 10.09
C PRO A 372 20.29 -11.57 8.77
N TRP A 373 20.90 -10.41 8.60
CA TRP A 373 20.91 -9.69 7.34
C TRP A 373 21.83 -10.39 6.33
N ALA A 374 21.29 -11.34 5.59
CA ALA A 374 22.02 -12.24 4.70
C ALA A 374 21.54 -12.15 3.24
#